data_1091e7f559f7b5f219b5020cc8801369
#
_entry.id   1091e7f559f7b5f219b5020cc8801369
#
_cell.length_a   1.000
_cell.length_b   1.000
_cell.length_c   1.000
_cell.angle_alpha   90.00
_cell.angle_beta   90.00
_cell.angle_gamma   90.00
#
_symmetry.space_group_name_H-M   'P 1'
#
loop_
_entity.id
_entity.type
_entity.pdbx_description
1 polymer ?
#
loop_
_entity_poly.entity_id
_entity_poly.type
_entity_poly.pdbx_seq_one_letter_code
_entity_poly.pdbx_strand_id
1 'polypeptide(L)'
;MKRLVWIGSSKRNLLTNAPDVLHAAGRELERVQRGGDPIDWKPMMRIGRGAREIRVHVQGELRVFYVATFPEAVYVLHVFDKKTRKTSADDLALGQQRYRLMMDERRKP
;
A
#
# COMPACT_ATOMS: atom_id res chain seq x y z
N MET A 1 16.77 -5.37 5.40
CA MET A 1 15.40 -5.28 4.88
C MET A 1 14.71 -4.07 5.49
N LYS A 2 13.99 -3.31 4.69
CA LYS A 2 13.26 -2.16 5.21
C LYS A 2 12.09 -2.61 6.09
N ARG A 3 11.79 -1.83 7.11
CA ARG A 3 10.62 -2.11 7.95
C ARG A 3 9.35 -1.61 7.27
N LEU A 4 8.20 -2.16 7.67
CA LEU A 4 6.90 -1.65 7.25
C LEU A 4 6.41 -0.61 8.24
N VAL A 5 5.92 0.51 7.73
CA VAL A 5 5.25 1.53 8.54
C VAL A 5 3.82 1.67 8.01
N TRP A 6 2.85 1.45 8.86
CA TRP A 6 1.43 1.45 8.51
C TRP A 6 0.84 2.81 8.80
N ILE A 7 0.27 3.45 7.79
CA ILE A 7 -0.35 4.76 7.93
C ILE A 7 -1.86 4.58 8.12
N GLY A 8 -2.42 5.29 9.09
CA GLY A 8 -3.84 5.22 9.38
C GLY A 8 -4.29 3.80 9.72
N SER A 9 -5.42 3.38 9.19
CA SER A 9 -5.99 2.06 9.44
C SER A 9 -5.51 0.98 8.47
N SER A 10 -4.44 1.21 7.71
CA SER A 10 -4.02 0.30 6.64
C SER A 10 -3.72 -1.11 7.16
N LYS A 11 -3.06 -1.25 8.30
CA LYS A 11 -2.78 -2.57 8.88
C LYS A 11 -4.07 -3.30 9.27
N ARG A 12 -4.96 -2.61 9.96
CA ARG A 12 -6.25 -3.19 10.37
C ARG A 12 -7.05 -3.64 9.15
N ASN A 13 -7.06 -2.83 8.10
CA ASN A 13 -7.79 -3.17 6.88
C ASN A 13 -7.20 -4.43 6.22
N LEU A 14 -5.88 -4.58 6.22
CA LEU A 14 -5.25 -5.80 5.71
C LEU A 14 -5.65 -7.01 6.55
N LEU A 15 -5.62 -6.90 7.86
CA LEU A 15 -5.85 -8.02 8.78
C LEU A 15 -7.29 -8.55 8.76
N THR A 16 -8.25 -7.83 8.16
CA THR A 16 -9.62 -8.32 8.02
C THR A 16 -9.79 -9.34 6.90
N ASN A 17 -8.76 -9.56 6.09
CA ASN A 17 -8.83 -10.48 4.96
C ASN A 17 -8.60 -11.93 5.37
N ALA A 18 -9.00 -12.86 4.51
CA ALA A 18 -8.79 -14.29 4.72
C ALA A 18 -7.30 -14.63 4.77
N PRO A 19 -6.91 -15.73 5.44
CA PRO A 19 -5.48 -16.07 5.63
C PRO A 19 -4.68 -16.18 4.33
N ASP A 20 -5.24 -16.72 3.27
CA ASP A 20 -4.52 -16.86 1.99
C ASP A 20 -4.28 -15.50 1.32
N VAL A 21 -5.22 -14.56 1.47
CA VAL A 21 -5.07 -13.19 0.99
C VAL A 21 -3.98 -12.47 1.80
N LEU A 22 -4.01 -12.62 3.12
CA LEU A 22 -2.98 -12.05 4.00
C LEU A 22 -1.60 -12.58 3.64
N HIS A 23 -1.50 -13.87 3.39
CA HIS A 23 -0.23 -14.50 3.05
C HIS A 23 0.31 -13.96 1.71
N ALA A 24 -0.55 -13.87 0.71
CA ALA A 24 -0.16 -13.35 -0.60
C ALA A 24 0.28 -11.89 -0.53
N ALA A 25 -0.49 -11.04 0.16
CA ALA A 25 -0.14 -9.64 0.34
C ALA A 25 1.17 -9.47 1.11
N GLY A 26 1.35 -10.28 2.16
CA GLY A 26 2.58 -10.27 2.97
C GLY A 26 3.81 -10.60 2.15
N ARG A 27 3.72 -11.57 1.25
CA ARG A 27 4.83 -11.91 0.36
C ARG A 27 5.18 -10.76 -0.59
N GLU A 28 4.18 -10.08 -1.13
CA GLU A 28 4.43 -8.95 -2.01
C GLU A 28 5.07 -7.78 -1.27
N LEU A 29 4.62 -7.50 -0.05
CA LEU A 29 5.24 -6.47 0.79
C LEU A 29 6.68 -6.84 1.15
N GLU A 30 6.94 -8.11 1.42
CA GLU A 30 8.30 -8.56 1.71
C GLU A 30 9.23 -8.35 0.51
N ARG A 31 8.78 -8.60 -0.71
CA ARG A 31 9.56 -8.31 -1.91
C ARG A 31 9.99 -6.85 -1.94
N VAL A 32 9.07 -5.94 -1.63
CA VAL A 32 9.33 -4.50 -1.59
C VAL A 32 10.32 -4.16 -0.47
N GLN A 33 10.14 -4.77 0.72
CA GLN A 33 11.05 -4.55 1.85
C GLN A 33 12.49 -4.96 1.52
N ARG A 34 12.65 -5.96 0.67
CA ARG A 34 13.97 -6.45 0.23
C ARG A 34 14.54 -5.66 -0.94
N GLY A 35 13.86 -4.61 -1.38
CA GLY A 35 14.34 -3.74 -2.46
C GLY A 35 13.88 -4.14 -3.85
N GLY A 36 13.01 -5.15 -3.96
CA GLY A 36 12.45 -5.58 -5.24
C GLY A 36 11.10 -4.94 -5.52
N ASP A 37 10.47 -5.41 -6.59
CA ASP A 37 9.14 -4.96 -6.97
C ASP A 37 8.11 -6.07 -6.75
N PRO A 38 6.84 -5.72 -6.49
CA PRO A 38 5.76 -6.70 -6.50
C PRO A 38 5.62 -7.34 -7.87
N ILE A 39 4.98 -8.51 -7.92
CA ILE A 39 4.73 -9.20 -9.19
C ILE A 39 3.81 -8.36 -10.08
N ASP A 40 2.75 -7.79 -9.52
CA ASP A 40 1.80 -6.96 -10.27
C ASP A 40 1.62 -5.63 -9.54
N TRP A 41 2.03 -4.55 -10.17
CA TRP A 41 1.96 -3.21 -9.60
C TRP A 41 1.87 -2.15 -10.67
N LYS A 42 1.46 -0.95 -10.28
CA LYS A 42 1.53 0.20 -11.16
C LYS A 42 1.82 1.47 -10.37
N PRO A 43 2.37 2.50 -11.02
CA PRO A 43 2.56 3.80 -10.37
C PRO A 43 1.21 4.48 -10.12
N MET A 44 1.13 5.23 -9.02
CA MET A 44 -0.06 5.98 -8.63
C MET A 44 0.31 7.44 -8.37
N MET A 45 0.72 8.13 -9.44
CA MET A 45 1.18 9.53 -9.35
C MET A 45 0.10 10.47 -8.82
N ARG A 46 -1.16 10.14 -9.04
CA ARG A 46 -2.28 10.95 -8.52
C ARG A 46 -2.34 10.96 -7.00
N ILE A 47 -1.77 9.95 -6.35
CA ILE A 47 -1.69 9.90 -4.88
C ILE A 47 -0.53 10.76 -4.42
N GLY A 48 0.61 10.62 -5.04
CA GLY A 48 1.79 11.37 -4.72
C GLY A 48 3.02 10.78 -5.37
N ARG A 49 4.12 11.50 -5.29
CA ARG A 49 5.38 11.09 -5.90
C ARG A 49 5.91 9.82 -5.23
N GLY A 50 6.20 8.82 -6.03
CA GLY A 50 6.69 7.54 -5.54
C GLY A 50 5.62 6.57 -5.07
N ALA A 51 4.36 6.98 -5.06
CA ALA A 51 3.28 6.08 -4.67
C ALA A 51 3.05 5.04 -5.76
N ARG A 52 2.77 3.81 -5.32
CA ARG A 52 2.51 2.66 -6.18
C ARG A 52 1.34 1.85 -5.64
N GLU A 53 0.75 1.04 -6.50
CA GLU A 53 -0.33 0.13 -6.14
C GLU A 53 0.12 -1.31 -6.37
N ILE A 54 0.08 -2.14 -5.32
CA ILE A 54 0.23 -3.59 -5.46
C ILE A 54 -1.15 -4.18 -5.78
N ARG A 55 -1.19 -5.11 -6.71
CA ARG A 55 -2.40 -5.86 -7.07
C ARG A 55 -2.25 -7.30 -6.61
N VAL A 56 -3.20 -7.76 -5.80
CA VAL A 56 -3.22 -9.13 -5.29
C VAL A 56 -4.51 -9.79 -5.75
N HIS A 57 -4.38 -10.85 -6.57
CA HIS A 57 -5.51 -11.52 -7.22
C HIS A 57 -5.81 -12.86 -6.55
N VAL A 58 -6.10 -12.85 -5.25
CA VAL A 58 -6.45 -14.05 -4.49
C VAL A 58 -7.83 -13.85 -3.88
N GLN A 59 -8.80 -14.65 -4.28
CA GLN A 59 -10.19 -14.57 -3.82
C GLN A 59 -10.80 -13.17 -4.00
N GLY A 60 -10.43 -12.50 -5.08
CA GLY A 60 -10.90 -11.15 -5.37
C GLY A 60 -9.76 -10.25 -5.80
N GLU A 61 -9.93 -8.96 -5.61
CA GLU A 61 -9.01 -7.93 -6.09
C GLU A 61 -8.60 -7.03 -4.94
N LEU A 62 -7.57 -7.44 -4.21
CA LEU A 62 -7.00 -6.60 -3.17
C LEU A 62 -6.02 -5.60 -3.77
N ARG A 63 -6.06 -4.37 -3.27
CA ARG A 63 -5.11 -3.32 -3.67
C ARG A 63 -4.43 -2.75 -2.45
N VAL A 64 -3.12 -2.47 -2.59
CA VAL A 64 -2.32 -1.88 -1.54
C VAL A 64 -1.58 -0.67 -2.11
N PHE A 65 -1.89 0.52 -1.61
CA PHE A 65 -1.11 1.73 -1.94
C PHE A 65 0.07 1.82 -1.00
N TYR A 66 1.26 2.02 -1.56
CA TYR A 66 2.48 2.08 -0.76
C TYR A 66 3.50 3.06 -1.35
N VAL A 67 4.49 3.43 -0.55
CA VAL A 67 5.65 4.22 -0.97
C VAL A 67 6.90 3.54 -0.43
N ALA A 68 7.86 3.24 -1.31
CA ALA A 68 9.11 2.57 -0.94
C ALA A 68 10.35 3.32 -1.41
N THR A 69 10.20 4.58 -1.82
CA THR A 69 11.31 5.38 -2.34
C THR A 69 12.24 5.93 -1.25
N PHE A 70 11.79 5.89 0.00
CA PHE A 70 12.59 6.41 1.12
C PHE A 70 13.43 5.30 1.73
N PRO A 71 14.68 5.58 2.15
CA PRO A 71 15.58 4.52 2.62
C PRO A 71 15.17 3.91 3.95
N GLU A 72 14.41 4.63 4.77
CA GLU A 72 14.11 4.20 6.14
C GLU A 72 13.00 3.15 6.24
N ALA A 73 12.05 3.10 5.28
CA ALA A 73 10.89 2.22 5.45
C ALA A 73 10.08 2.06 4.16
N VAL A 74 9.21 1.05 4.16
CA VAL A 74 8.11 0.91 3.21
C VAL A 74 6.85 1.40 3.92
N TYR A 75 6.23 2.44 3.39
CA TYR A 75 5.03 3.03 3.98
C TYR A 75 3.80 2.47 3.29
N VAL A 76 2.93 1.82 4.06
CA VAL A 76 1.66 1.29 3.55
C VAL A 76 0.57 2.32 3.84
N LEU A 77 -0.01 2.87 2.77
CA LEU A 77 -0.95 3.99 2.87
C LEU A 77 -2.39 3.51 3.01
N HIS A 78 -2.82 2.56 2.19
CA HIS A 78 -4.21 2.17 2.11
C HIS A 78 -4.34 0.75 1.57
N VAL A 79 -5.22 -0.04 2.17
CA VAL A 79 -5.50 -1.42 1.75
C VAL A 79 -7.01 -1.53 1.55
N PHE A 80 -7.44 -2.00 0.39
CA PHE A 80 -8.87 -2.06 0.07
C PHE A 80 -9.17 -3.12 -0.97
N ASP A 81 -10.42 -3.58 -1.00
CA ASP A 81 -10.92 -4.47 -2.03
C ASP A 81 -11.44 -3.63 -3.21
N LYS A 82 -10.93 -3.91 -4.39
CA LYS A 82 -11.35 -3.16 -5.58
C LYS A 82 -12.53 -3.88 -6.23
N LYS A 83 -13.69 -3.23 -6.25
CA LYS A 83 -14.94 -3.82 -6.74
C LYS A 83 -15.35 -3.34 -8.12
N THR A 84 -14.66 -2.36 -8.68
CA THR A 84 -14.97 -1.76 -9.96
C THR A 84 -13.71 -1.63 -10.81
N ARG A 85 -13.87 -1.36 -12.10
CA ARG A 85 -12.74 -1.17 -13.02
C ARG A 85 -11.81 -0.06 -12.60
N LYS A 86 -12.39 1.06 -12.16
CA LYS A 86 -11.61 2.21 -11.73
C LYS A 86 -11.47 2.20 -10.22
N THR A 87 -10.35 2.70 -9.73
CA THR A 87 -10.21 2.99 -8.30
C THR A 87 -11.27 4.01 -7.93
N SER A 88 -12.01 3.76 -6.85
CA SER A 88 -13.07 4.67 -6.42
C SER A 88 -12.48 6.01 -5.99
N ALA A 89 -13.30 7.06 -6.09
CA ALA A 89 -12.90 8.39 -5.63
C ALA A 89 -12.55 8.38 -4.15
N ASP A 90 -13.27 7.60 -3.34
CA ASP A 90 -13.02 7.51 -1.90
C ASP A 90 -11.67 6.85 -1.61
N ASP A 91 -11.34 5.75 -2.28
CA ASP A 91 -10.06 5.08 -2.09
C ASP A 91 -8.90 5.97 -2.53
N LEU A 92 -9.06 6.67 -3.65
CA LEU A 92 -8.05 7.59 -4.13
C LEU A 92 -7.84 8.72 -3.13
N ALA A 93 -8.93 9.30 -2.61
CA ALA A 93 -8.86 10.39 -1.63
C ALA A 93 -8.19 9.94 -0.34
N LEU A 94 -8.49 8.72 0.15
CA LEU A 94 -7.82 8.15 1.31
C LEU A 94 -6.33 7.97 1.05
N GLY A 95 -5.97 7.47 -0.12
CA GLY A 95 -4.57 7.35 -0.50
C GLY A 95 -3.84 8.69 -0.46
N GLN A 96 -4.45 9.74 -1.00
CA GLN A 96 -3.89 11.08 -1.00
C GLN A 96 -3.76 11.64 0.42
N GLN A 97 -4.78 11.46 1.24
CA GLN A 97 -4.75 11.92 2.64
C GLN A 97 -3.62 11.25 3.42
N ARG A 98 -3.48 9.94 3.26
CA ARG A 98 -2.47 9.19 3.98
C ARG A 98 -1.07 9.43 3.46
N TYR A 99 -0.94 9.77 2.19
CA TYR A 99 0.34 10.23 1.66
C TYR A 99 0.79 11.52 2.38
N ARG A 100 -0.14 12.46 2.57
CA ARG A 100 0.16 13.69 3.31
C ARG A 100 0.53 13.39 4.76
N LEU A 101 -0.22 12.48 5.41
CA LEU A 101 0.11 12.06 6.78
C LEU A 101 1.51 11.47 6.87
N MET A 102 1.87 10.61 5.92
CA MET A 102 3.21 10.04 5.84
C MET A 102 4.27 11.11 5.73
N MET A 103 4.08 12.07 4.85
CA MET A 103 5.05 13.16 4.66
C MET A 103 5.17 14.01 5.91
N ASP A 104 4.06 14.26 6.60
CA ASP A 104 4.08 15.02 7.85
C ASP A 104 4.83 14.25 8.94
N GLU A 105 4.61 12.95 9.07
CA GLU A 105 5.34 12.12 10.03
C GLU A 105 6.83 12.12 9.76
N ARG A 106 7.24 12.11 8.49
CA ARG A 106 8.65 12.12 8.12
C ARG A 106 9.34 13.45 8.47
N ARG A 107 8.59 14.55 8.57
CA ARG A 107 9.14 15.85 8.94
C ARG A 107 9.37 15.99 10.43
N LYS A 108 8.76 15.17 11.26
CA LYS A 108 8.92 15.25 12.70
C LYS A 108 10.32 14.80 13.11
N PRO A 109 10.97 15.52 14.05
CA PRO A 109 12.29 15.13 14.53
C PRO A 109 12.26 13.84 15.33
#